data_36d111d6adcec6497bb58604d7fba668
#
_entry.id   36d111d6adcec6497bb58604d7fba668
#
_cell.length_a   1.000
_cell.length_b   1.000
_cell.length_c   1.000
_cell.angle_alpha   90.00
_cell.angle_beta   90.00
_cell.angle_gamma   90.00
#
_symmetry.space_group_name_H-M   'P 1'
#
loop_
_entity.id
_entity.type
_entity.pdbx_description
1 polymer ?
#
loop_
_entity_poly.entity_id
_entity_poly.type
_entity_poly.pdbx_seq_one_letter_code
_entity_poly.pdbx_strand_id
1 'polypeptide(L)'
;MNNNSAVLNVKFCVENLEICRGDCNFAALSNKKVYRTMAQYIKREMPDLHQKGVGQVCYRLKSNGTVELEELARECARGTTFAEGEIKGVVMTLLDGMVRNMTRGFSVHIDGLGTLTPKIGLREDAEPEVLDGEGPNRNAQSLHVTGVCFRADKRLVRRLDSRCKLEKGSVSRIRRSKYTVEQRLEMAKRFLQEHTVMRLGDYYRMVGLSRTTASLELRKWDADPESGIKSKGSYSAKVYMLGK
;
A
#
# COMPACT_ATOMS: atom_id res chain seq x y z
N MET A 1 -42.32 -9.28 -36.79
CA MET A 1 -43.16 -8.95 -35.64
C MET A 1 -42.29 -9.03 -34.39
N ASN A 2 -41.91 -7.88 -33.96
CA ASN A 2 -41.58 -7.34 -32.64
C ASN A 2 -40.60 -8.08 -31.74
N ASN A 3 -39.35 -7.69 -31.89
CA ASN A 3 -38.35 -7.68 -30.82
C ASN A 3 -38.44 -6.33 -30.07
N ASN A 4 -39.17 -6.27 -28.97
CA ASN A 4 -39.18 -5.11 -28.07
C ASN A 4 -39.55 -5.57 -26.64
N SER A 5 -38.63 -6.24 -25.93
CA SER A 5 -38.84 -6.50 -24.49
C SER A 5 -37.56 -6.55 -23.66
N ALA A 6 -36.40 -6.08 -24.16
CA ALA A 6 -35.14 -6.13 -23.42
C ALA A 6 -34.59 -4.75 -22.99
N VAL A 7 -35.29 -3.64 -23.22
CA VAL A 7 -34.80 -2.28 -22.90
C VAL A 7 -35.48 -1.63 -21.69
N LEU A 8 -36.46 -2.28 -21.10
CA LEU A 8 -37.32 -1.66 -20.05
C LEU A 8 -36.87 -1.94 -18.59
N ASN A 9 -35.80 -2.70 -18.36
CA ASN A 9 -35.43 -3.06 -16.98
C ASN A 9 -34.20 -2.32 -16.40
N VAL A 10 -33.68 -1.31 -17.08
CA VAL A 10 -32.51 -0.54 -16.57
C VAL A 10 -32.91 0.86 -16.05
N LYS A 11 -34.15 1.34 -16.35
CA LYS A 11 -34.60 2.66 -15.92
C LYS A 11 -35.34 2.68 -14.59
N PHE A 12 -35.67 1.54 -13.99
CA PHE A 12 -36.47 1.47 -12.76
C PHE A 12 -35.70 1.55 -11.45
N CYS A 13 -34.36 1.66 -11.49
CA CYS A 13 -33.53 1.75 -10.29
C CYS A 13 -33.03 3.16 -9.93
N VAL A 14 -33.37 4.20 -10.67
CA VAL A 14 -32.86 5.56 -10.40
C VAL A 14 -33.92 6.53 -9.84
N GLU A 15 -35.20 6.21 -9.94
CA GLU A 15 -36.29 7.17 -9.60
C GLU A 15 -36.98 6.96 -8.25
N ASN A 16 -36.53 6.03 -7.39
CA ASN A 16 -37.12 5.82 -6.07
C ASN A 16 -36.26 6.33 -4.88
N LEU A 17 -35.61 7.47 -5.02
CA LEU A 17 -34.77 8.06 -3.96
C LEU A 17 -35.40 9.30 -3.29
N GLU A 18 -36.67 9.60 -3.52
CA GLU A 18 -37.30 10.82 -2.97
C GLU A 18 -38.57 10.62 -2.14
N ILE A 19 -38.88 9.47 -1.58
CA ILE A 19 -40.01 9.38 -0.62
C ILE A 19 -39.61 8.52 0.59
N CYS A 20 -38.87 9.10 1.54
CA CYS A 20 -38.87 8.74 2.95
C CYS A 20 -38.34 9.91 3.78
N ARG A 21 -39.14 10.99 3.89
CA ARG A 21 -39.06 11.93 5.02
C ARG A 21 -39.95 11.37 6.12
N GLY A 22 -39.37 10.82 7.16
CA GLY A 22 -40.07 10.37 8.35
C GLY A 22 -39.22 9.37 9.12
N ASP A 23 -38.59 9.85 10.18
CA ASP A 23 -38.11 9.14 11.37
C ASP A 23 -37.66 7.68 11.22
N CYS A 24 -36.46 7.45 10.72
CA CYS A 24 -35.74 6.20 10.93
C CYS A 24 -34.37 6.49 11.46
N ASN A 25 -34.05 5.93 12.63
CA ASN A 25 -32.80 5.94 13.34
C ASN A 25 -31.59 5.82 12.41
N PHE A 26 -30.80 6.90 12.31
CA PHE A 26 -29.62 7.05 11.46
C PHE A 26 -28.40 6.25 11.93
N ALA A 27 -28.55 5.32 12.88
CA ALA A 27 -27.44 4.57 13.48
C ALA A 27 -27.11 3.23 12.81
N ALA A 28 -27.87 2.77 11.80
CA ALA A 28 -27.67 1.44 11.20
C ALA A 28 -27.22 1.44 9.73
N LEU A 29 -26.82 2.58 9.15
CA LEU A 29 -26.43 2.70 7.73
C LEU A 29 -24.92 2.91 7.50
N SER A 30 -24.09 2.66 8.49
CA SER A 30 -22.63 2.71 8.30
C SER A 30 -22.10 1.33 7.94
N ASN A 31 -21.73 1.15 6.70
CA ASN A 31 -20.77 0.19 6.11
C ASN A 31 -21.28 -0.64 4.92
N LYS A 32 -22.20 -0.18 4.11
CA LYS A 32 -22.27 -0.70 2.75
C LYS A 32 -21.11 -0.10 1.95
N LYS A 33 -19.97 -0.81 1.88
CA LYS A 33 -18.93 -0.53 0.89
C LYS A 33 -19.59 -0.55 -0.49
N VAL A 34 -19.76 0.63 -1.09
CA VAL A 34 -20.23 0.74 -2.48
C VAL A 34 -19.07 0.23 -3.33
N TYR A 35 -19.14 -1.03 -3.75
CA TYR A 35 -18.19 -1.59 -4.69
C TYR A 35 -18.38 -0.90 -6.04
N ARG A 36 -17.42 -0.09 -6.44
CA ARG A 36 -17.36 0.41 -7.81
C ARG A 36 -17.15 -0.78 -8.74
N THR A 37 -17.95 -0.88 -9.76
CA THR A 37 -17.89 -1.94 -10.78
C THR A 37 -16.62 -1.91 -11.62
N MET A 38 -15.86 -0.79 -11.56
CA MET A 38 -14.64 -0.59 -12.36
C MET A 38 -13.45 -0.28 -11.45
N ALA A 39 -12.33 -0.89 -11.77
CA ALA A 39 -11.07 -0.67 -11.07
C ALA A 39 -10.41 0.63 -11.54
N GLN A 40 -9.94 1.46 -10.62
CA GLN A 40 -9.26 2.70 -10.95
C GLN A 40 -7.74 2.52 -10.93
N TYR A 41 -7.04 3.09 -11.93
CA TYR A 41 -5.58 3.16 -11.90
C TYR A 41 -5.09 4.57 -11.57
N ILE A 42 -3.97 4.66 -10.87
CA ILE A 42 -3.29 5.88 -10.51
C ILE A 42 -2.01 5.98 -11.32
N LYS A 43 -1.80 7.12 -11.98
CA LYS A 43 -0.50 7.46 -12.55
C LYS A 43 0.39 8.03 -11.45
N ARG A 44 1.52 7.41 -11.19
CA ARG A 44 2.49 7.87 -10.22
C ARG A 44 3.79 8.25 -10.93
N GLU A 45 4.25 9.46 -10.68
CA GLU A 45 5.58 9.88 -11.11
C GLU A 45 6.64 9.13 -10.29
N MET A 46 7.64 8.56 -10.95
CA MET A 46 8.79 7.92 -10.32
C MET A 46 9.96 8.89 -10.27
N PRO A 47 10.78 8.85 -9.19
CA PRO A 47 12.02 9.61 -9.16
C PRO A 47 12.95 9.12 -10.29
N ASP A 48 13.60 10.06 -10.96
CA ASP A 48 14.60 9.75 -11.97
C ASP A 48 15.90 9.32 -11.29
N LEU A 49 16.04 8.01 -11.05
CA LEU A 49 17.21 7.41 -10.42
C LEU A 49 18.46 7.47 -11.32
N HIS A 50 18.28 7.62 -12.63
CA HIS A 50 19.35 7.61 -13.62
C HIS A 50 19.67 8.99 -14.19
N GLN A 51 19.07 10.06 -13.65
CA GLN A 51 19.29 11.47 -14.04
C GLN A 51 19.17 11.73 -15.55
N LYS A 52 18.32 10.95 -16.26
CA LYS A 52 18.08 11.10 -17.69
C LYS A 52 17.14 12.27 -18.06
N GLY A 53 16.69 13.05 -17.07
CA GLY A 53 15.84 14.22 -17.27
C GLY A 53 14.40 13.93 -17.66
N VAL A 54 14.05 12.67 -17.91
CA VAL A 54 12.69 12.24 -18.28
C VAL A 54 12.05 11.55 -17.09
N GLY A 55 11.04 12.17 -16.51
CA GLY A 55 10.26 11.57 -15.43
C GLY A 55 9.54 10.32 -15.92
N GLN A 56 9.87 9.16 -15.34
CA GLN A 56 9.18 7.91 -15.61
C GLN A 56 7.83 7.88 -14.89
N VAL A 57 6.83 7.30 -15.53
CA VAL A 57 5.48 7.13 -14.95
C VAL A 57 5.23 5.65 -14.70
N CYS A 58 4.83 5.29 -13.50
CA CYS A 58 4.30 3.97 -13.21
C CYS A 58 2.79 4.03 -13.00
N TYR A 59 2.14 2.94 -13.38
CA TYR A 59 0.70 2.76 -13.19
C TYR A 59 0.48 1.81 -12.02
N ARG A 60 -0.40 2.18 -11.10
CA ARG A 60 -0.78 1.34 -9.97
C ARG A 60 -2.29 1.26 -9.87
N LEU A 61 -2.79 0.09 -9.54
CA LEU A 61 -4.19 -0.08 -9.20
C LEU A 61 -4.48 0.67 -7.89
N LYS A 62 -5.57 1.44 -7.87
CA LYS A 62 -6.06 2.05 -6.64
C LYS A 62 -6.78 0.97 -5.84
N SER A 63 -6.28 0.66 -4.65
CA SER A 63 -6.95 -0.29 -3.77
C SER A 63 -8.27 0.29 -3.26
N ASN A 64 -9.33 -0.47 -3.38
CA ASN A 64 -10.65 -0.14 -2.81
C ASN A 64 -10.85 -0.79 -1.43
N GLY A 65 -9.85 -1.49 -0.92
CA GLY A 65 -9.87 -2.21 0.35
C GLY A 65 -9.52 -3.68 0.17
N THR A 66 -9.67 -4.45 1.23
CA THR A 66 -9.47 -5.89 1.26
C THR A 66 -10.83 -6.56 1.47
N VAL A 67 -11.09 -7.60 0.72
CA VAL A 67 -12.26 -8.48 0.90
C VAL A 67 -11.81 -9.63 1.80
N GLU A 68 -12.48 -9.79 2.93
CA GLU A 68 -12.20 -10.84 3.89
C GLU A 68 -12.83 -12.17 3.46
N LEU A 69 -12.33 -13.29 4.02
CA LEU A 69 -12.84 -14.62 3.70
C LEU A 69 -14.36 -14.75 3.92
N GLU A 70 -14.88 -14.10 4.94
CA GLU A 70 -16.32 -14.12 5.26
C GLU A 70 -17.16 -13.48 4.14
N GLU A 71 -16.73 -12.36 3.64
CA GLU A 71 -17.41 -11.65 2.57
C GLU A 71 -17.32 -12.43 1.26
N LEU A 72 -16.13 -12.98 0.96
CA LEU A 72 -15.90 -13.82 -0.21
C LEU A 72 -16.74 -15.09 -0.16
N ALA A 73 -16.83 -15.76 1.00
CA ALA A 73 -17.64 -16.98 1.18
C ALA A 73 -19.13 -16.69 0.99
N ARG A 74 -19.61 -15.54 1.49
CA ARG A 74 -21.00 -15.08 1.30
C ARG A 74 -21.31 -14.82 -0.18
N GLU A 75 -20.38 -14.21 -0.91
CA GLU A 75 -20.54 -13.98 -2.35
C GLU A 75 -20.61 -15.30 -3.12
N CYS A 76 -19.71 -16.23 -2.81
CA CYS A 76 -19.69 -17.56 -3.43
C CYS A 76 -20.95 -18.37 -3.12
N ALA A 77 -21.47 -18.33 -1.90
CA ALA A 77 -22.68 -19.03 -1.49
C ALA A 77 -23.92 -18.58 -2.27
N ARG A 78 -24.00 -17.31 -2.67
CA ARG A 78 -25.13 -16.80 -3.48
C ARG A 78 -25.22 -17.42 -4.88
N GLY A 79 -24.11 -17.91 -5.42
CA GLY A 79 -24.03 -18.47 -6.78
C GLY A 79 -23.90 -20.01 -6.80
N THR A 80 -23.90 -20.66 -5.62
CA THR A 80 -23.69 -22.11 -5.49
C THR A 80 -24.68 -22.71 -4.48
N THR A 81 -24.70 -24.03 -4.39
CA THR A 81 -25.49 -24.78 -3.38
C THR A 81 -24.78 -24.91 -2.03
N PHE A 82 -23.52 -24.45 -1.93
CA PHE A 82 -22.73 -24.54 -0.71
C PHE A 82 -23.13 -23.45 0.29
N ALA A 83 -23.24 -23.81 1.57
CA ALA A 83 -23.41 -22.84 2.64
C ALA A 83 -22.10 -22.08 2.91
N GLU A 84 -22.21 -20.83 3.44
CA GLU A 84 -21.03 -20.00 3.79
C GLU A 84 -20.05 -20.74 4.71
N GLY A 85 -20.57 -21.51 5.69
CA GLY A 85 -19.76 -22.30 6.63
C GLY A 85 -18.99 -23.41 5.97
N GLU A 86 -19.58 -24.08 4.99
CA GLU A 86 -18.91 -25.15 4.22
C GLU A 86 -17.75 -24.59 3.40
N ILE A 87 -17.97 -23.46 2.71
CA ILE A 87 -16.92 -22.78 1.94
C ILE A 87 -15.74 -22.40 2.84
N LYS A 88 -16.02 -21.82 4.01
CA LYS A 88 -14.98 -21.49 5.00
C LYS A 88 -14.24 -22.74 5.47
N GLY A 89 -14.97 -23.81 5.78
CA GLY A 89 -14.41 -25.08 6.23
C GLY A 89 -13.45 -25.70 5.21
N VAL A 90 -13.84 -25.69 3.93
CA VAL A 90 -12.99 -26.17 2.83
C VAL A 90 -11.72 -25.36 2.71
N VAL A 91 -11.81 -24.01 2.76
CA VAL A 91 -10.65 -23.13 2.68
C VAL A 91 -9.69 -23.37 3.85
N MET A 92 -10.20 -23.49 5.07
CA MET A 92 -9.37 -23.76 6.25
C MET A 92 -8.67 -25.13 6.16
N THR A 93 -9.38 -26.16 5.76
CA THR A 93 -8.82 -27.52 5.55
C THR A 93 -7.72 -27.51 4.47
N LEU A 94 -7.92 -26.74 3.40
CA LEU A 94 -6.93 -26.56 2.34
C LEU A 94 -5.67 -25.87 2.89
N LEU A 95 -5.81 -24.79 3.66
CA LEU A 95 -4.70 -24.09 4.29
C LEU A 95 -3.90 -25.01 5.21
N ASP A 96 -4.54 -25.81 6.04
CA ASP A 96 -3.87 -26.80 6.90
C ASP A 96 -3.09 -27.84 6.09
N GLY A 97 -3.68 -28.31 4.99
CA GLY A 97 -3.02 -29.19 4.04
C GLY A 97 -1.79 -28.57 3.39
N MET A 98 -1.88 -27.29 3.03
CA MET A 98 -0.76 -26.54 2.47
C MET A 98 0.37 -26.37 3.49
N VAL A 99 0.06 -25.99 4.74
CA VAL A 99 1.04 -25.86 5.82
C VAL A 99 1.76 -27.20 6.04
N ARG A 100 1.03 -28.31 6.17
CA ARG A 100 1.64 -29.64 6.34
C ARG A 100 2.61 -30.04 5.22
N ASN A 101 2.30 -29.68 3.98
CA ASN A 101 3.20 -29.99 2.86
C ASN A 101 4.40 -29.03 2.82
N MET A 102 4.19 -27.75 3.06
CA MET A 102 5.26 -26.76 3.08
C MET A 102 6.27 -26.99 4.22
N THR A 103 5.83 -27.47 5.38
CA THR A 103 6.74 -27.86 6.48
C THR A 103 7.62 -29.05 6.13
N ARG A 104 7.22 -29.87 5.17
CA ARG A 104 8.04 -30.97 4.63
C ARG A 104 8.96 -30.54 3.48
N GLY A 105 8.99 -29.23 3.17
CA GLY A 105 9.84 -28.66 2.11
C GLY A 105 9.20 -28.67 0.71
N PHE A 106 7.93 -29.03 0.57
CA PHE A 106 7.27 -29.00 -0.74
C PHE A 106 6.72 -27.62 -1.06
N SER A 107 6.77 -27.25 -2.34
CA SER A 107 5.94 -26.18 -2.88
C SER A 107 4.57 -26.71 -3.20
N VAL A 108 3.52 -25.91 -2.95
CA VAL A 108 2.13 -26.29 -3.23
C VAL A 108 1.65 -25.57 -4.47
N HIS A 109 1.22 -26.32 -5.46
CA HIS A 109 0.61 -25.79 -6.68
C HIS A 109 -0.90 -26.04 -6.66
N ILE A 110 -1.67 -24.99 -6.94
CA ILE A 110 -3.13 -25.04 -7.09
C ILE A 110 -3.46 -24.60 -8.51
N ASP A 111 -4.05 -25.49 -9.30
CA ASP A 111 -4.42 -25.24 -10.68
C ASP A 111 -5.33 -23.99 -10.80
N GLY A 112 -4.96 -23.09 -11.69
CA GLY A 112 -5.71 -21.87 -11.92
C GLY A 112 -5.53 -20.77 -10.86
N LEU A 113 -4.82 -21.05 -9.75
CA LEU A 113 -4.43 -20.08 -8.74
C LEU A 113 -2.94 -19.74 -8.87
N GLY A 114 -2.07 -20.73 -8.70
CA GLY A 114 -0.62 -20.54 -8.75
C GLY A 114 0.13 -21.47 -7.80
N THR A 115 1.40 -21.14 -7.60
CA THR A 115 2.34 -21.91 -6.76
C THR A 115 2.74 -21.09 -5.54
N LEU A 116 2.69 -21.70 -4.37
CA LEU A 116 3.16 -21.17 -3.11
C LEU A 116 4.42 -21.94 -2.70
N THR A 117 5.49 -21.20 -2.39
CA THR A 117 6.79 -21.76 -2.00
C THR A 117 7.25 -21.13 -0.70
N PRO A 118 7.60 -21.90 0.34
CA PRO A 118 8.12 -21.36 1.58
C PRO A 118 9.45 -20.65 1.32
N LYS A 119 9.67 -19.52 1.97
CA LYS A 119 10.90 -18.73 1.91
C LYS A 119 11.59 -18.80 3.26
N ILE A 120 12.87 -19.18 3.24
CA ILE A 120 13.71 -19.26 4.43
C ILE A 120 14.60 -18.02 4.50
N GLY A 121 14.88 -17.55 5.69
CA GLY A 121 15.80 -16.47 5.97
C GLY A 121 16.49 -16.64 7.31
N LEU A 122 17.51 -15.82 7.51
CA LEU A 122 18.28 -15.77 8.74
C LEU A 122 17.47 -15.06 9.83
N ARG A 123 17.59 -15.48 11.09
CA ARG A 123 17.02 -14.77 12.23
C ARG A 123 17.75 -13.44 12.43
N GLU A 124 17.04 -12.44 12.98
CA GLU A 124 17.57 -11.07 13.15
C GLU A 124 18.80 -10.99 14.06
N ASP A 125 18.92 -11.93 14.99
CA ASP A 125 20.02 -12.06 15.97
C ASP A 125 21.23 -12.82 15.41
N ALA A 126 21.15 -13.36 14.18
CA ALA A 126 22.18 -14.16 13.58
C ALA A 126 23.00 -13.36 12.56
N GLU A 127 24.33 -13.39 12.67
CA GLU A 127 25.22 -12.73 11.73
C GLU A 127 25.21 -13.41 10.34
N PRO A 128 25.39 -12.67 9.22
CA PRO A 128 25.48 -13.24 7.89
C PRO A 128 26.66 -14.23 7.78
N GLU A 129 26.45 -15.36 7.12
CA GLU A 129 27.49 -16.36 6.86
C GLU A 129 28.15 -16.09 5.50
N VAL A 130 29.49 -16.23 5.45
CA VAL A 130 30.24 -16.16 4.20
C VAL A 130 30.48 -17.59 3.72
N LEU A 131 30.15 -17.89 2.46
CA LEU A 131 30.14 -19.24 1.90
C LEU A 131 31.48 -19.96 2.04
N ASP A 132 32.59 -19.24 1.88
CA ASP A 132 33.99 -19.76 1.96
C ASP A 132 34.76 -19.13 3.12
N GLY A 133 34.11 -18.69 4.18
CA GLY A 133 34.73 -18.03 5.32
C GLY A 133 35.19 -19.03 6.41
N GLU A 134 36.22 -18.66 7.17
CA GLU A 134 36.71 -19.40 8.34
C GLU A 134 35.78 -19.29 9.57
N GLY A 135 34.52 -19.02 9.37
CA GLY A 135 33.51 -18.89 10.45
C GLY A 135 32.96 -20.24 10.93
N PRO A 136 32.33 -20.30 12.11
CA PRO A 136 31.69 -21.51 12.59
C PRO A 136 30.55 -21.91 11.68
N ASN A 137 30.53 -23.20 11.26
CA ASN A 137 29.43 -23.76 10.48
C ASN A 137 28.11 -23.59 11.23
N ARG A 138 27.13 -22.92 10.60
CA ARG A 138 25.84 -22.68 11.21
C ARG A 138 24.96 -23.91 11.13
N ASN A 139 24.16 -24.08 12.17
CA ASN A 139 23.13 -25.09 12.20
C ASN A 139 21.76 -24.50 11.80
N ALA A 140 20.76 -25.37 11.59
CA ALA A 140 19.42 -24.96 11.21
C ALA A 140 18.70 -24.06 12.23
N GLN A 141 19.22 -23.90 13.45
CA GLN A 141 18.59 -23.07 14.50
C GLN A 141 18.63 -21.58 14.19
N SER A 142 19.61 -21.12 13.39
CA SER A 142 19.72 -19.75 12.94
C SER A 142 18.79 -19.41 11.76
N LEU A 143 18.11 -20.40 11.20
CA LEU A 143 17.20 -20.24 10.06
C LEU A 143 15.74 -20.32 10.51
N HIS A 144 14.86 -19.61 9.82
CA HIS A 144 13.43 -19.68 10.03
C HIS A 144 12.67 -19.38 8.72
N VAL A 145 11.39 -19.71 8.68
CA VAL A 145 10.52 -19.36 7.56
C VAL A 145 10.15 -17.89 7.67
N THR A 146 10.61 -17.06 6.72
CA THR A 146 10.34 -15.61 6.68
C THR A 146 9.06 -15.26 5.95
N GLY A 147 8.51 -16.19 5.18
CA GLY A 147 7.27 -15.95 4.43
C GLY A 147 7.00 -17.01 3.38
N VAL A 148 5.99 -16.74 2.58
CA VAL A 148 5.61 -17.59 1.44
C VAL A 148 5.66 -16.75 0.17
N CYS A 149 6.41 -17.22 -0.82
CA CYS A 149 6.42 -16.64 -2.15
C CYS A 149 5.25 -17.20 -2.95
N PHE A 150 4.38 -16.31 -3.46
CA PHE A 150 3.29 -16.67 -4.34
C PHE A 150 3.61 -16.31 -5.79
N ARG A 151 3.50 -17.29 -6.68
CA ARG A 151 3.62 -17.12 -8.13
C ARG A 151 2.30 -17.45 -8.80
N ALA A 152 1.59 -16.43 -9.27
CA ALA A 152 0.30 -16.60 -9.92
C ALA A 152 0.39 -17.44 -11.20
N ASP A 153 -0.64 -18.25 -11.44
CA ASP A 153 -0.80 -18.98 -12.70
C ASP A 153 -1.11 -17.97 -13.84
N LYS A 154 -0.54 -18.22 -15.01
CA LYS A 154 -0.81 -17.44 -16.21
C LYS A 154 -2.31 -17.42 -16.59
N ARG A 155 -3.04 -18.48 -16.27
CA ARG A 155 -4.50 -18.57 -16.49
C ARG A 155 -5.24 -17.57 -15.61
N LEU A 156 -4.85 -17.45 -14.33
CA LEU A 156 -5.43 -16.46 -13.42
C LEU A 156 -5.23 -15.04 -13.94
N VAL A 157 -3.98 -14.72 -14.32
CA VAL A 157 -3.63 -13.39 -14.84
C VAL A 157 -4.44 -13.05 -16.08
N ARG A 158 -4.54 -13.99 -17.04
CA ARG A 158 -5.35 -13.79 -18.26
C ARG A 158 -6.84 -13.59 -17.98
N ARG A 159 -7.40 -14.33 -17.01
CA ARG A 159 -8.80 -14.18 -16.59
C ARG A 159 -9.05 -12.82 -15.91
N LEU A 160 -8.10 -12.33 -15.13
CA LEU A 160 -8.18 -11.00 -14.52
C LEU A 160 -8.11 -9.92 -15.60
N ASP A 161 -7.15 -10.02 -16.50
CA ASP A 161 -6.95 -9.05 -17.59
C ASP A 161 -8.20 -8.94 -18.49
N SER A 162 -8.77 -10.07 -18.89
CA SER A 162 -9.97 -10.10 -19.75
C SER A 162 -11.23 -9.51 -19.10
N ARG A 163 -11.30 -9.50 -17.78
CA ARG A 163 -12.48 -9.01 -17.02
C ARG A 163 -12.27 -7.65 -16.38
N CYS A 164 -11.02 -7.23 -16.18
CA CYS A 164 -10.69 -5.99 -15.52
C CYS A 164 -10.87 -4.80 -16.47
N LYS A 165 -11.90 -3.99 -16.21
CA LYS A 165 -12.10 -2.71 -16.89
C LYS A 165 -11.47 -1.61 -16.03
N LEU A 166 -10.48 -0.90 -16.58
CA LEU A 166 -9.72 0.11 -15.86
C LEU A 166 -10.23 1.52 -16.20
N GLU A 167 -10.54 2.29 -15.18
CA GLU A 167 -10.82 3.72 -15.28
C GLU A 167 -9.62 4.55 -14.84
N LYS A 168 -9.46 5.72 -15.47
CA LYS A 168 -8.43 6.68 -15.07
C LYS A 168 -8.80 7.29 -13.73
N GLY A 169 -7.96 7.06 -12.72
CA GLY A 169 -8.06 7.68 -11.42
C GLY A 169 -7.22 8.96 -11.30
N SER A 170 -6.73 9.22 -10.09
CA SER A 170 -5.90 10.39 -9.78
C SER A 170 -4.48 10.28 -10.33
N VAL A 171 -3.82 11.43 -10.46
CA VAL A 171 -2.39 11.51 -10.78
C VAL A 171 -1.64 11.85 -9.49
N SER A 172 -0.71 11.00 -9.09
CA SER A 172 0.19 11.26 -7.97
C SER A 172 1.51 11.78 -8.50
N ARG A 173 1.78 13.05 -8.26
CA ARG A 173 3.06 13.68 -8.62
C ARG A 173 3.97 13.72 -7.42
N ILE A 174 5.27 13.64 -7.65
CA ILE A 174 6.28 13.88 -6.61
C ILE A 174 6.20 15.37 -6.25
N ARG A 175 6.02 15.65 -4.97
CA ARG A 175 6.10 17.04 -4.48
C ARG A 175 7.55 17.48 -4.58
N ARG A 176 7.81 18.38 -5.52
CA ARG A 176 9.10 19.06 -5.67
C ARG A 176 8.96 20.46 -5.13
N SER A 177 9.92 20.91 -4.34
CA SER A 177 10.00 22.32 -3.95
C SER A 177 10.30 23.17 -5.18
N LYS A 178 9.74 24.38 -5.21
CA LYS A 178 10.06 25.40 -6.21
C LYS A 178 11.40 26.06 -5.95
N TYR A 179 11.98 25.85 -4.77
CA TYR A 179 13.17 26.50 -4.27
C TYR A 179 14.38 25.60 -4.34
N THR A 180 15.58 26.16 -4.60
CA THR A 180 16.85 25.43 -4.50
C THR A 180 17.18 25.12 -3.03
N VAL A 181 18.18 24.28 -2.77
CA VAL A 181 18.58 23.91 -1.40
C VAL A 181 19.02 25.15 -0.63
N GLU A 182 19.82 26.03 -1.28
CA GLU A 182 20.31 27.27 -0.71
C GLU A 182 19.15 28.21 -0.34
N GLN A 183 18.22 28.42 -1.26
CA GLN A 183 17.02 29.24 -1.01
C GLN A 183 16.18 28.70 0.14
N ARG A 184 16.06 27.38 0.26
CA ARG A 184 15.34 26.75 1.37
C ARG A 184 16.06 26.96 2.71
N LEU A 185 17.39 26.90 2.70
CA LEU A 185 18.20 27.21 3.90
C LEU A 185 18.02 28.66 4.32
N GLU A 186 18.07 29.61 3.38
CA GLU A 186 17.81 31.01 3.67
C GLU A 186 16.41 31.27 4.23
N MET A 187 15.40 30.65 3.63
CA MET A 187 14.02 30.72 4.13
C MET A 187 13.90 30.17 5.56
N ALA A 188 14.57 29.07 5.85
CA ALA A 188 14.60 28.50 7.19
C ALA A 188 15.29 29.42 8.19
N LYS A 189 16.43 30.02 7.83
CA LYS A 189 17.13 30.98 8.68
C LYS A 189 16.29 32.26 8.92
N ARG A 190 15.64 32.79 7.88
CA ARG A 190 14.74 33.95 8.01
C ARG A 190 13.58 33.63 8.95
N PHE A 191 12.94 32.45 8.79
CA PHE A 191 11.88 32.04 9.68
C PHE A 191 12.35 31.93 11.15
N LEU A 192 13.57 31.42 11.37
CA LEU A 192 14.15 31.28 12.72
C LEU A 192 14.59 32.65 13.32
N GLN A 193 14.86 33.66 12.51
CA GLN A 193 15.09 35.04 12.96
C GLN A 193 13.79 35.69 13.46
N GLU A 194 12.68 35.41 12.79
CA GLU A 194 11.35 35.89 13.18
C GLU A 194 10.74 35.07 14.33
N HIS A 195 10.99 33.77 14.31
CA HIS A 195 10.42 32.81 15.25
C HIS A 195 11.55 32.02 15.90
N THR A 196 11.68 32.07 17.19
CA THR A 196 12.78 31.45 17.94
C THR A 196 12.98 29.96 17.65
N VAL A 197 11.92 29.25 17.28
CA VAL A 197 11.91 27.82 17.00
C VAL A 197 11.09 27.47 15.76
N MET A 198 11.53 26.45 15.01
CA MET A 198 10.85 25.92 13.84
C MET A 198 10.60 24.42 14.02
N ARG A 199 9.38 23.96 13.80
CA ARG A 199 9.05 22.54 13.76
C ARG A 199 9.16 22.00 12.34
N LEU A 200 9.32 20.70 12.21
CA LEU A 200 9.28 20.02 10.91
C LEU A 200 8.02 20.38 10.11
N GLY A 201 6.87 20.56 10.81
CA GLY A 201 5.60 20.96 10.21
C GLY A 201 5.64 22.30 9.51
N ASP A 202 6.29 23.27 10.11
CA ASP A 202 6.40 24.63 9.59
C ASP A 202 7.30 24.64 8.37
N TYR A 203 8.46 23.97 8.48
CA TYR A 203 9.43 23.87 7.39
C TYR A 203 8.85 23.23 6.13
N TYR A 204 8.27 22.00 6.20
CA TYR A 204 7.80 21.34 4.99
C TYR A 204 6.65 22.07 4.30
N ARG A 205 5.80 22.81 5.06
CA ARG A 205 4.73 23.63 4.49
C ARG A 205 5.30 24.84 3.77
N MET A 206 6.25 25.53 4.39
CA MET A 206 6.90 26.74 3.85
C MET A 206 7.60 26.45 2.52
N VAL A 207 8.37 25.36 2.45
CA VAL A 207 9.19 25.04 1.27
C VAL A 207 8.51 24.13 0.26
N GLY A 208 7.33 23.58 0.57
CA GLY A 208 6.57 22.72 -0.33
C GLY A 208 7.15 21.31 -0.53
N LEU A 209 7.99 20.83 0.39
CA LEU A 209 8.56 19.49 0.38
C LEU A 209 7.61 18.44 0.98
N SER A 210 7.91 17.15 0.73
CA SER A 210 7.31 16.06 1.51
C SER A 210 7.87 16.07 2.94
N ARG A 211 7.08 15.59 3.91
CA ARG A 211 7.51 15.51 5.31
C ARG A 211 8.81 14.70 5.47
N THR A 212 8.96 13.62 4.72
CA THR A 212 10.15 12.75 4.76
C THR A 212 11.37 13.47 4.21
N THR A 213 11.26 14.13 3.05
CA THR A 213 12.36 14.87 2.42
C THR A 213 12.79 16.03 3.30
N ALA A 214 11.84 16.79 3.84
CA ALA A 214 12.11 17.89 4.76
C ALA A 214 12.82 17.43 6.04
N SER A 215 12.42 16.27 6.58
CA SER A 215 13.10 15.68 7.75
C SER A 215 14.54 15.28 7.47
N LEU A 216 14.81 14.70 6.29
CA LEU A 216 16.16 14.35 5.89
C LEU A 216 17.03 15.59 5.65
N GLU A 217 16.48 16.62 5.06
CA GLU A 217 17.20 17.87 4.81
C GLU A 217 17.53 18.60 6.11
N LEU A 218 16.58 18.72 7.02
CA LEU A 218 16.82 19.30 8.34
C LEU A 218 17.84 18.51 9.17
N ARG A 219 17.87 17.19 9.04
CA ARG A 219 18.91 16.34 9.69
C ARG A 219 20.31 16.61 9.11
N LYS A 220 20.41 16.81 7.78
CA LYS A 220 21.68 17.19 7.15
C LYS A 220 22.17 18.51 7.67
N TRP A 221 21.31 19.52 7.77
CA TRP A 221 21.67 20.84 8.31
C TRP A 221 22.01 20.79 9.79
N ASP A 222 21.33 19.98 10.59
CA ASP A 222 21.64 19.76 11.99
C ASP A 222 23.05 19.16 12.20
N ALA A 223 23.47 18.29 11.28
CA ALA A 223 24.80 17.69 11.29
C ALA A 223 25.89 18.61 10.73
N ASP A 224 25.54 19.57 9.88
CA ASP A 224 26.46 20.50 9.25
C ASP A 224 26.63 21.79 10.09
N PRO A 225 27.85 22.08 10.60
CA PRO A 225 28.11 23.29 11.37
C PRO A 225 27.90 24.58 10.57
N GLU A 226 28.16 24.56 9.26
CA GLU A 226 28.06 25.76 8.41
C GLU A 226 26.60 26.16 8.15
N SER A 227 25.68 25.22 8.28
CA SER A 227 24.26 25.48 8.10
C SER A 227 23.70 26.48 9.11
N GLY A 228 24.29 26.58 10.31
CA GLY A 228 23.83 27.43 11.40
C GLY A 228 22.47 27.01 11.99
N ILE A 229 21.97 25.80 11.68
CA ILE A 229 20.72 25.25 12.22
C ILE A 229 21.04 24.10 13.15
N LYS A 230 20.52 24.12 14.37
CA LYS A 230 20.68 23.04 15.36
C LYS A 230 19.33 22.57 15.86
N SER A 231 19.25 21.28 16.18
CA SER A 231 18.04 20.70 16.74
C SER A 231 18.11 20.59 18.26
N LYS A 232 16.95 20.71 18.93
CA LYS A 232 16.79 20.48 20.35
C LYS A 232 15.55 19.64 20.61
N GLY A 233 15.64 18.73 21.58
CA GLY A 233 14.55 17.82 21.92
C GLY A 233 14.56 16.55 21.09
N SER A 234 13.64 15.64 21.40
CA SER A 234 13.53 14.33 20.76
C SER A 234 12.09 14.02 20.34
N TYR A 235 11.92 13.07 19.43
CA TYR A 235 10.62 12.60 18.94
C TYR A 235 9.67 13.74 18.50
N SER A 236 8.48 13.80 19.07
CA SER A 236 7.45 14.81 18.75
C SER A 236 7.79 16.23 19.25
N ALA A 237 8.65 16.34 20.25
CA ALA A 237 9.11 17.62 20.82
C ALA A 237 10.37 18.18 20.12
N LYS A 238 10.86 17.52 19.04
CA LYS A 238 12.03 17.99 18.30
C LYS A 238 11.73 19.30 17.56
N VAL A 239 12.52 20.34 17.87
CA VAL A 239 12.48 21.65 17.26
C VAL A 239 13.86 22.04 16.72
N TYR A 240 13.88 22.94 15.76
CA TYR A 240 15.10 23.48 15.17
C TYR A 240 15.22 24.96 15.53
N MET A 241 16.45 25.42 15.75
CA MET A 241 16.78 26.80 16.13
C MET A 241 18.10 27.23 15.48
N LEU A 242 18.37 28.52 15.47
CA LEU A 242 19.68 29.02 15.05
C LEU A 242 20.74 28.56 16.08
N GLY A 243 21.79 27.89 15.58
CA GLY A 243 22.99 27.62 16.37
C GLY A 243 23.72 28.94 16.69
N LYS A 244 24.15 29.04 17.95
CA LYS A 244 25.07 30.09 18.35
C LYS A 244 26.46 29.79 17.83
#